data_d8bff521209423cdc1c7c13a28ff9e26
#
_entry.id   d8bff521209423cdc1c7c13a28ff9e26
#
_cell.length_a   1.000
_cell.length_b   1.000
_cell.length_c   1.000
_cell.angle_alpha   90.00
_cell.angle_beta   90.00
_cell.angle_gamma   90.00
#
_symmetry.space_group_name_H-M   'P 1'
#
loop_
_entity.id
_entity.type
_entity.pdbx_description
1 polymer ?
#
loop_
_entity_poly.entity_id
_entity_poly.type
_entity_poly.pdbx_seq_one_letter_code
_entity_poly.pdbx_strand_id
1 'polypeptide(L)'
;LTVRAALECDWFPGIGPWIEHLQSLHAWDYLIGSVHYLGEKEEFDNPYKMDFWNRTDVEDAWRQYWERFREMAASGLFHIMGHADLIKKFGFRPSGDLRPYYEPSLEAMKESGACLELNTAGWRNKCAEQYPDAQFLKMAAEMNIPLTISSDAHKPEDVGRDFERAADLARQAGFTHLASFQEGRMELYPLPGI
;
A
#
# COMPACT_ATOMS: atom_id res chain seq x y z
N LEU A 1 -3.53 -9.49 -24.10
CA LEU A 1 -3.34 -8.83 -22.80
C LEU A 1 -4.62 -8.98 -21.96
N THR A 2 -4.52 -9.51 -20.77
CA THR A 2 -5.64 -9.56 -19.82
C THR A 2 -5.70 -8.22 -19.06
N VAL A 3 -6.88 -7.60 -19.05
CA VAL A 3 -7.13 -6.35 -18.29
C VAL A 3 -8.09 -6.68 -17.15
N ARG A 4 -7.80 -6.16 -15.97
CA ARG A 4 -8.61 -6.30 -14.76
C ARG A 4 -9.29 -4.98 -14.42
N ALA A 5 -10.53 -5.02 -14.00
CA ALA A 5 -11.28 -3.87 -13.56
C ALA A 5 -11.16 -3.72 -12.03
N ALA A 6 -10.62 -2.59 -11.59
CA ALA A 6 -10.39 -2.35 -10.17
C ALA A 6 -10.66 -0.89 -9.79
N LEU A 7 -10.78 -0.64 -8.50
CA LEU A 7 -10.80 0.70 -7.92
C LEU A 7 -9.71 0.83 -6.86
N GLU A 8 -9.05 1.97 -6.85
CA GLU A 8 -8.32 2.46 -5.69
C GLU A 8 -9.21 3.43 -4.93
N CYS A 9 -9.40 3.18 -3.63
CA CYS A 9 -10.30 3.94 -2.79
C CYS A 9 -9.54 4.54 -1.61
N ASP A 10 -9.76 5.82 -1.36
CA ASP A 10 -9.26 6.49 -0.18
C ASP A 10 -9.90 5.95 1.10
N TRP A 11 -9.09 5.74 2.13
CA TRP A 11 -9.56 5.40 3.46
C TRP A 11 -9.50 6.59 4.41
N PHE A 12 -10.63 6.92 5.00
CA PHE A 12 -10.77 7.87 6.11
C PHE A 12 -11.99 7.50 6.97
N PRO A 13 -12.09 7.99 8.21
CA PRO A 13 -13.20 7.64 9.10
C PRO A 13 -14.57 7.87 8.48
N GLY A 14 -15.42 6.84 8.58
CA GLY A 14 -16.81 6.89 8.10
C GLY A 14 -17.01 6.57 6.62
N ILE A 15 -15.94 6.29 5.84
CA ILE A 15 -16.04 6.01 4.40
C ILE A 15 -16.58 4.59 4.10
N GLY A 16 -16.46 3.64 5.05
CA GLY A 16 -16.78 2.23 4.82
C GLY A 16 -18.10 1.97 4.08
N PRO A 17 -19.26 2.52 4.51
CA PRO A 17 -20.52 2.33 3.81
C PRO A 17 -20.53 2.79 2.35
N TRP A 18 -19.73 3.81 2.01
CA TRP A 18 -19.58 4.27 0.63
C TRP A 18 -18.75 3.27 -0.20
N ILE A 19 -17.70 2.70 0.38
CA ILE A 19 -16.90 1.67 -0.29
C ILE A 19 -17.74 0.41 -0.54
N GLU A 20 -18.55 -0.05 0.42
CA GLU A 20 -19.49 -1.14 0.24
C GLU A 20 -20.48 -0.86 -0.90
N HIS A 21 -20.98 0.38 -0.97
CA HIS A 21 -21.83 0.80 -2.07
C HIS A 21 -21.09 0.72 -3.42
N LEU A 22 -19.85 1.22 -3.53
CA LEU A 22 -19.04 1.14 -4.75
C LEU A 22 -18.75 -0.31 -5.16
N GLN A 23 -18.52 -1.20 -4.19
CA GLN A 23 -18.36 -2.63 -4.45
C GLN A 23 -19.60 -3.23 -5.12
N SER A 24 -20.79 -2.79 -4.73
CA SER A 24 -22.06 -3.30 -5.25
C SER A 24 -22.39 -2.87 -6.69
N LEU A 25 -21.71 -1.82 -7.21
CA LEU A 25 -22.04 -1.22 -8.50
C LEU A 25 -21.45 -2.00 -9.70
N HIS A 26 -20.43 -2.82 -9.48
CA HIS A 26 -19.76 -3.55 -10.55
C HIS A 26 -19.09 -4.83 -10.02
N ALA A 27 -18.89 -5.81 -10.91
CA ALA A 27 -18.08 -7.00 -10.61
C ALA A 27 -16.59 -6.63 -10.73
N TRP A 28 -16.05 -6.01 -9.68
CA TRP A 28 -14.64 -5.64 -9.63
C TRP A 28 -13.75 -6.87 -9.48
N ASP A 29 -12.61 -6.89 -10.17
CA ASP A 29 -11.61 -7.93 -9.95
C ASP A 29 -10.94 -7.76 -8.58
N TYR A 30 -10.73 -6.51 -8.14
CA TYR A 30 -10.21 -6.19 -6.80
C TYR A 30 -10.44 -4.72 -6.42
N LEU A 31 -10.33 -4.44 -5.12
CA LEU A 31 -10.25 -3.09 -4.59
C LEU A 31 -8.92 -2.89 -3.88
N ILE A 32 -8.31 -1.72 -4.11
CA ILE A 32 -7.11 -1.25 -3.42
C ILE A 32 -7.55 -0.22 -2.39
N GLY A 33 -7.11 -0.38 -1.15
CA GLY A 33 -7.27 0.64 -0.11
C GLY A 33 -6.02 1.48 0.04
N SER A 34 -6.17 2.80 0.13
CA SER A 34 -5.08 3.76 0.19
C SER A 34 -5.32 4.84 1.23
N VAL A 35 -4.27 5.29 1.88
CA VAL A 35 -4.32 6.39 2.84
C VAL A 35 -3.61 7.60 2.25
N HIS A 36 -4.37 8.63 1.86
CA HIS A 36 -3.85 9.90 1.35
C HIS A 36 -4.17 11.09 2.27
N TYR A 37 -5.06 10.88 3.26
CA TYR A 37 -5.57 11.93 4.12
C TYR A 37 -5.32 11.66 5.60
N LEU A 38 -4.86 12.68 6.32
CA LEU A 38 -4.72 12.68 7.78
C LEU A 38 -5.59 13.76 8.41
N GLY A 39 -5.70 13.76 9.75
CA GLY A 39 -6.53 14.73 10.45
C GLY A 39 -7.97 14.77 9.93
N GLU A 40 -8.47 15.96 9.68
CA GLU A 40 -9.81 16.22 9.09
C GLU A 40 -9.78 16.28 7.55
N LYS A 41 -9.08 15.36 6.87
CA LYS A 41 -8.92 15.27 5.41
C LYS A 41 -7.85 16.19 4.83
N GLU A 42 -6.71 16.28 5.48
CA GLU A 42 -5.53 16.96 4.94
C GLU A 42 -4.69 16.00 4.09
N GLU A 43 -4.47 16.33 2.84
CA GLU A 43 -3.60 15.56 1.93
C GLU A 43 -2.14 15.77 2.32
N PHE A 44 -1.49 14.72 2.82
CA PHE A 44 -0.09 14.78 3.22
C PHE A 44 0.88 14.46 2.07
N ASP A 45 0.40 13.85 0.99
CA ASP A 45 1.18 13.36 -0.14
C ASP A 45 1.06 14.24 -1.40
N ASN A 46 0.33 15.36 -1.32
CA ASN A 46 0.15 16.29 -2.41
C ASN A 46 1.31 17.30 -2.48
N PRO A 47 2.08 17.36 -3.59
CA PRO A 47 3.22 18.26 -3.72
C PRO A 47 2.85 19.75 -3.71
N TYR A 48 1.59 20.07 -3.96
CA TYR A 48 1.06 21.45 -3.91
C TYR A 48 0.55 21.84 -2.51
N LYS A 49 0.53 20.93 -1.55
CA LYS A 49 0.05 21.11 -0.16
C LYS A 49 1.14 20.87 0.88
N MET A 50 2.37 21.25 0.57
CA MET A 50 3.53 21.04 1.47
C MET A 50 3.42 21.77 2.80
N ASP A 51 2.50 22.74 2.95
CA ASP A 51 2.24 23.42 4.21
C ASP A 51 1.76 22.48 5.32
N PHE A 52 1.20 21.32 4.98
CA PHE A 52 0.93 20.26 5.94
C PHE A 52 2.20 19.94 6.76
N TRP A 53 3.31 19.67 6.07
CA TRP A 53 4.58 19.27 6.69
C TRP A 53 5.29 20.40 7.47
N ASN A 54 4.98 21.67 7.14
CA ASN A 54 5.53 22.82 7.87
C ASN A 54 4.91 23.00 9.26
N ARG A 55 3.71 22.47 9.50
CA ARG A 55 2.92 22.67 10.73
C ARG A 55 2.62 21.38 11.49
N THR A 56 3.01 20.23 10.97
CA THR A 56 2.73 18.92 11.56
C THR A 56 4.02 18.28 12.06
N ASP A 57 3.98 17.77 13.28
CA ASP A 57 5.06 16.95 13.81
C ASP A 57 5.15 15.63 13.02
N VAL A 58 6.37 15.24 12.65
CA VAL A 58 6.60 14.07 11.79
C VAL A 58 6.18 12.78 12.50
N GLU A 59 6.47 12.65 13.79
CA GLU A 59 6.12 11.44 14.55
C GLU A 59 4.60 11.32 14.72
N ASP A 60 3.92 12.45 14.94
CA ASP A 60 2.46 12.49 15.04
C ASP A 60 1.80 12.14 13.69
N ALA A 61 2.31 12.67 12.58
CA ALA A 61 1.83 12.32 11.24
C ALA A 61 2.00 10.81 10.95
N TRP A 62 3.15 10.23 11.30
CA TRP A 62 3.41 8.82 11.14
C TRP A 62 2.48 7.96 12.00
N ARG A 63 2.27 8.33 13.24
CA ARG A 63 1.32 7.64 14.14
C ARG A 63 -0.09 7.66 13.54
N GLN A 64 -0.59 8.81 13.12
CA GLN A 64 -1.91 8.94 12.50
C GLN A 64 -2.02 8.11 11.21
N TYR A 65 -0.98 8.13 10.35
CA TYR A 65 -0.97 7.35 9.12
C TYR A 65 -1.11 5.84 9.40
N TRP A 66 -0.30 5.31 10.32
CA TRP A 66 -0.31 3.89 10.62
C TRP A 66 -1.57 3.44 11.39
N GLU A 67 -2.14 4.29 12.20
CA GLU A 67 -3.48 4.05 12.79
C GLU A 67 -4.53 3.92 11.69
N ARG A 68 -4.55 4.84 10.71
CA ARG A 68 -5.47 4.78 9.56
C ARG A 68 -5.23 3.55 8.69
N PHE A 69 -3.98 3.24 8.42
CA PHE A 69 -3.61 2.07 7.60
C PHE A 69 -4.06 0.77 8.29
N ARG A 70 -3.87 0.66 9.60
CA ARG A 70 -4.36 -0.46 10.39
C ARG A 70 -5.88 -0.57 10.37
N GLU A 71 -6.60 0.53 10.56
CA GLU A 71 -8.08 0.55 10.49
C GLU A 71 -8.56 0.11 9.10
N MET A 72 -7.92 0.57 8.05
CA MET A 72 -8.19 0.17 6.68
C MET A 72 -7.98 -1.33 6.49
N ALA A 73 -6.85 -1.86 6.94
CA ALA A 73 -6.56 -3.30 6.86
C ALA A 73 -7.57 -4.14 7.66
N ALA A 74 -7.93 -3.70 8.86
CA ALA A 74 -8.90 -4.38 9.72
C ALA A 74 -10.34 -4.32 9.19
N SER A 75 -10.65 -3.40 8.29
CA SER A 75 -12.02 -3.27 7.73
C SER A 75 -12.46 -4.48 6.90
N GLY A 76 -11.50 -5.21 6.30
CA GLY A 76 -11.77 -6.33 5.41
C GLY A 76 -12.42 -5.94 4.07
N LEU A 77 -12.50 -4.66 3.75
CA LEU A 77 -13.14 -4.15 2.53
C LEU A 77 -12.23 -4.24 1.30
N PHE A 78 -10.92 -4.36 1.48
CA PHE A 78 -9.95 -4.27 0.41
C PHE A 78 -9.21 -5.59 0.19
N HIS A 79 -8.95 -5.88 -1.06
CA HIS A 79 -8.14 -7.03 -1.46
C HIS A 79 -6.64 -6.72 -1.36
N ILE A 80 -6.27 -5.47 -1.65
CA ILE A 80 -4.89 -5.00 -1.69
C ILE A 80 -4.75 -3.76 -0.81
N MET A 81 -3.71 -3.73 0.03
CA MET A 81 -3.27 -2.54 0.75
C MET A 81 -2.27 -1.79 -0.11
N GLY A 82 -2.70 -0.65 -0.65
CA GLY A 82 -1.92 0.19 -1.56
C GLY A 82 -0.76 0.89 -0.87
N HIS A 83 0.34 1.06 -1.59
CA HIS A 83 1.55 1.83 -1.24
C HIS A 83 1.75 2.08 0.26
N ALA A 84 1.80 1.01 1.06
CA ALA A 84 2.07 1.11 2.50
C ALA A 84 3.31 2.00 2.75
N ASP A 85 3.28 2.80 3.81
CA ASP A 85 4.27 3.84 4.15
C ASP A 85 4.40 5.02 3.15
N LEU A 86 3.36 5.31 2.37
CA LEU A 86 3.31 6.50 1.50
C LEU A 86 3.65 7.80 2.25
N ILE A 87 3.43 7.84 3.55
CA ILE A 87 3.75 8.97 4.44
C ILE A 87 5.21 9.45 4.30
N LYS A 88 6.14 8.58 3.86
CA LYS A 88 7.55 8.92 3.61
C LYS A 88 7.82 9.62 2.28
N LYS A 89 6.81 9.79 1.41
CA LYS A 89 6.92 10.26 0.02
C LYS A 89 7.87 11.44 -0.17
N PHE A 90 7.83 12.41 0.73
CA PHE A 90 8.67 13.62 0.70
C PHE A 90 9.93 13.52 1.55
N GLY A 91 10.24 12.35 2.10
CA GLY A 91 11.45 12.11 2.89
C GLY A 91 11.29 12.42 4.38
N PHE A 92 10.07 12.74 4.85
CA PHE A 92 9.82 12.94 6.28
C PHE A 92 9.66 11.59 6.97
N ARG A 93 10.53 11.32 7.95
CA ARG A 93 10.53 10.07 8.72
C ARG A 93 10.82 10.35 10.20
N PRO A 94 10.20 9.61 11.13
CA PRO A 94 10.60 9.62 12.52
C PRO A 94 11.99 9.03 12.68
N SER A 95 12.63 9.35 13.79
CA SER A 95 13.90 8.74 14.18
C SER A 95 13.67 7.43 14.95
N GLY A 96 14.57 6.46 14.80
CA GLY A 96 14.57 5.23 15.60
C GLY A 96 13.89 4.03 14.95
N ASP A 97 13.34 3.17 15.80
CA ASP A 97 12.73 1.89 15.38
C ASP A 97 11.31 2.11 14.85
N LEU A 98 11.06 1.66 13.63
CA LEU A 98 9.76 1.79 12.96
C LEU A 98 8.82 0.61 13.21
N ARG A 99 9.30 -0.48 13.80
CA ARG A 99 8.48 -1.68 14.07
C ARG A 99 7.20 -1.38 14.85
N PRO A 100 7.17 -0.50 15.86
CA PRO A 100 5.94 -0.17 16.57
C PRO A 100 4.82 0.40 15.69
N TYR A 101 5.18 1.03 14.56
CA TYR A 101 4.21 1.47 13.56
C TYR A 101 3.74 0.33 12.65
N TYR A 102 4.63 -0.61 12.35
CA TYR A 102 4.42 -1.65 11.34
C TYR A 102 3.66 -2.86 11.87
N GLU A 103 4.05 -3.37 13.03
CA GLU A 103 3.54 -4.61 13.60
C GLU A 103 2.01 -4.65 13.69
N PRO A 104 1.31 -3.63 14.25
CA PRO A 104 -0.15 -3.67 14.36
C PRO A 104 -0.87 -3.69 13.00
N SER A 105 -0.27 -3.06 11.98
CA SER A 105 -0.81 -3.03 10.64
C SER A 105 -0.65 -4.36 9.91
N LEU A 106 0.51 -5.01 10.09
CA LEU A 106 0.78 -6.34 9.55
C LEU A 106 -0.11 -7.41 10.20
N GLU A 107 -0.36 -7.31 11.51
CA GLU A 107 -1.30 -8.18 12.21
C GLU A 107 -2.72 -8.03 11.62
N ALA A 108 -3.20 -6.80 11.45
CA ALA A 108 -4.50 -6.54 10.84
C ALA A 108 -4.60 -7.06 9.39
N MET A 109 -3.56 -6.88 8.59
CA MET A 109 -3.50 -7.44 7.23
C MET A 109 -3.54 -8.98 7.24
N LYS A 110 -2.81 -9.60 8.15
CA LYS A 110 -2.83 -11.07 8.29
C LYS A 110 -4.20 -11.60 8.68
N GLU A 111 -4.87 -10.93 9.61
CA GLU A 111 -6.21 -11.30 10.08
C GLU A 111 -7.28 -11.12 8.99
N SER A 112 -7.21 -10.04 8.23
CA SER A 112 -8.15 -9.76 7.12
C SER A 112 -7.87 -10.57 5.85
N GLY A 113 -6.66 -11.13 5.71
CA GLY A 113 -6.21 -11.82 4.49
C GLY A 113 -5.86 -10.86 3.33
N ALA A 114 -5.68 -9.58 3.61
CA ALA A 114 -5.35 -8.58 2.61
C ALA A 114 -3.94 -8.79 2.03
N CYS A 115 -3.79 -8.51 0.73
CA CYS A 115 -2.52 -8.55 0.00
C CYS A 115 -1.76 -7.23 0.16
N LEU A 116 -0.45 -7.29 0.34
CA LEU A 116 0.43 -6.13 0.30
C LEU A 116 0.76 -5.74 -1.13
N GLU A 117 0.74 -4.46 -1.43
CA GLU A 117 1.31 -3.91 -2.65
C GLU A 117 2.79 -3.56 -2.46
N LEU A 118 3.66 -4.08 -3.32
CA LEU A 118 5.00 -3.54 -3.53
C LEU A 118 4.94 -2.56 -4.70
N ASN A 119 4.93 -1.28 -4.38
CA ASN A 119 4.69 -0.20 -5.32
C ASN A 119 6.02 0.46 -5.73
N THR A 120 6.29 0.51 -7.04
CA THR A 120 7.55 1.02 -7.58
C THR A 120 7.56 2.55 -7.76
N ALA A 121 6.41 3.23 -7.63
CA ALA A 121 6.33 4.69 -7.80
C ALA A 121 7.21 5.45 -6.79
N GLY A 122 7.45 4.88 -5.62
CA GLY A 122 8.27 5.50 -4.59
C GLY A 122 9.69 5.79 -5.03
N TRP A 123 10.28 4.98 -5.92
CA TRP A 123 11.61 5.25 -6.47
C TRP A 123 11.68 6.50 -7.34
N ARG A 124 10.53 6.99 -7.81
CA ARG A 124 10.39 8.23 -8.59
C ARG A 124 10.05 9.45 -7.74
N ASN A 125 9.80 9.24 -6.45
CA ASN A 125 9.46 10.28 -5.48
C ASN A 125 10.70 10.72 -4.67
N LYS A 126 10.57 11.74 -3.86
CA LYS A 126 11.67 12.32 -3.08
C LYS A 126 12.28 11.35 -2.08
N CYS A 127 11.50 10.39 -1.57
CA CYS A 127 12.00 9.33 -0.68
C CYS A 127 12.98 8.38 -1.40
N ALA A 128 12.92 8.28 -2.74
CA ALA A 128 13.76 7.42 -3.58
C ALA A 128 13.78 5.94 -3.17
N GLU A 129 12.68 5.47 -2.57
CA GLU A 129 12.46 4.11 -2.11
C GLU A 129 11.11 3.59 -2.61
N GLN A 130 10.97 2.27 -2.75
CA GLN A 130 9.67 1.63 -2.99
C GLN A 130 8.71 1.82 -1.80
N TYR A 131 7.43 1.56 -2.03
CA TYR A 131 6.45 1.41 -0.96
C TYR A 131 6.05 -0.09 -0.85
N PRO A 132 6.12 -0.69 0.37
CA PRO A 132 6.72 -0.17 1.59
C PRO A 132 8.25 -0.25 1.58
N ASP A 133 8.88 0.23 2.67
CA ASP A 133 10.32 0.07 2.86
C ASP A 133 10.71 -1.41 3.06
N ALA A 134 12.03 -1.68 3.00
CA ALA A 134 12.55 -3.04 3.04
C ALA A 134 12.26 -3.75 4.38
N GLN A 135 12.17 -3.02 5.49
CA GLN A 135 11.86 -3.60 6.80
C GLN A 135 10.43 -4.10 6.87
N PHE A 136 9.45 -3.27 6.47
CA PHE A 136 8.05 -3.67 6.41
C PHE A 136 7.85 -4.85 5.46
N LEU A 137 8.47 -4.79 4.28
CA LEU A 137 8.38 -5.85 3.27
C LEU A 137 8.89 -7.19 3.81
N LYS A 138 10.02 -7.18 4.52
CA LYS A 138 10.59 -8.38 5.14
C LYS A 138 9.66 -8.94 6.23
N MET A 139 9.13 -8.09 7.10
CA MET A 139 8.19 -8.49 8.15
C MET A 139 6.91 -9.10 7.54
N ALA A 140 6.40 -8.52 6.46
CA ALA A 140 5.24 -9.07 5.73
C ALA A 140 5.52 -10.48 5.18
N ALA A 141 6.72 -10.71 4.62
CA ALA A 141 7.13 -12.03 4.15
C ALA A 141 7.21 -13.06 5.29
N GLU A 142 7.80 -12.68 6.43
CA GLU A 142 7.90 -13.53 7.64
C GLU A 142 6.51 -13.91 8.20
N MET A 143 5.51 -13.03 8.02
CA MET A 143 4.12 -13.27 8.42
C MET A 143 3.29 -14.01 7.35
N ASN A 144 3.88 -14.33 6.18
CA ASN A 144 3.21 -14.94 5.03
C ASN A 144 2.04 -14.10 4.47
N ILE A 145 2.15 -12.78 4.53
CA ILE A 145 1.20 -11.87 3.90
C ILE A 145 1.40 -11.95 2.37
N PRO A 146 0.33 -12.16 1.56
CA PRO A 146 0.46 -12.18 0.11
C PRO A 146 1.00 -10.87 -0.45
N LEU A 147 1.73 -10.92 -1.58
CA LEU A 147 2.35 -9.76 -2.22
C LEU A 147 1.88 -9.63 -3.66
N THR A 148 1.60 -8.41 -4.09
CA THR A 148 1.48 -8.03 -5.50
C THR A 148 2.48 -6.91 -5.84
N ILE A 149 2.84 -6.75 -7.12
CA ILE A 149 3.72 -5.66 -7.57
C ILE A 149 2.91 -4.70 -8.44
N SER A 150 3.06 -3.42 -8.19
CA SER A 150 2.42 -2.34 -8.94
C SER A 150 3.42 -1.25 -9.33
N SER A 151 3.18 -0.60 -10.46
CA SER A 151 3.93 0.58 -10.87
C SER A 151 3.21 1.90 -10.57
N ASP A 152 1.94 1.83 -10.17
CA ASP A 152 1.12 3.01 -9.89
C ASP A 152 1.24 4.04 -11.03
N ALA A 153 1.03 3.53 -12.26
CA ALA A 153 1.31 4.27 -13.47
C ALA A 153 0.21 5.29 -13.77
N HIS A 154 0.59 6.56 -13.80
CA HIS A 154 -0.27 7.66 -14.24
C HIS A 154 0.05 8.14 -15.67
N LYS A 155 1.05 7.49 -16.30
CA LYS A 155 1.49 7.74 -17.68
C LYS A 155 1.84 6.41 -18.34
N PRO A 156 1.68 6.29 -19.68
CA PRO A 156 1.97 5.05 -20.39
C PRO A 156 3.38 4.51 -20.16
N GLU A 157 4.38 5.40 -20.09
CA GLU A 157 5.79 5.03 -19.88
C GLU A 157 6.10 4.48 -18.49
N ASP A 158 5.21 4.67 -17.51
CA ASP A 158 5.38 4.15 -16.16
C ASP A 158 4.74 2.76 -15.97
N VAL A 159 3.99 2.25 -16.96
CA VAL A 159 3.36 0.93 -16.87
C VAL A 159 4.41 -0.17 -16.79
N GLY A 160 4.43 -0.93 -15.68
CA GLY A 160 5.41 -2.00 -15.44
C GLY A 160 6.82 -1.50 -15.13
N ARG A 161 7.01 -0.21 -14.93
CA ARG A 161 8.33 0.36 -14.66
C ARG A 161 8.91 -0.18 -13.36
N ASP A 162 10.20 -0.54 -13.42
CA ASP A 162 10.98 -1.09 -12.31
C ASP A 162 10.48 -2.44 -11.75
N PHE A 163 9.65 -3.20 -12.49
CA PHE A 163 9.12 -4.50 -12.04
C PHE A 163 10.21 -5.54 -11.81
N GLU A 164 11.27 -5.58 -12.62
CA GLU A 164 12.40 -6.50 -12.42
C GLU A 164 13.08 -6.22 -11.08
N ARG A 165 13.35 -4.94 -10.79
CA ARG A 165 13.92 -4.51 -9.51
C ARG A 165 13.02 -4.85 -8.33
N ALA A 166 11.70 -4.68 -8.49
CA ALA A 166 10.73 -5.03 -7.46
C ALA A 166 10.68 -6.54 -7.20
N ALA A 167 10.73 -7.36 -8.26
CA ALA A 167 10.80 -8.81 -8.15
C ALA A 167 12.07 -9.28 -7.43
N ASP A 168 13.23 -8.67 -7.71
CA ASP A 168 14.48 -8.95 -7.00
C ASP A 168 14.37 -8.62 -5.52
N LEU A 169 13.78 -7.47 -5.18
CA LEU A 169 13.58 -7.06 -3.80
C LEU A 169 12.60 -7.99 -3.06
N ALA A 170 11.51 -8.39 -3.71
CA ALA A 170 10.55 -9.34 -3.15
C ALA A 170 11.22 -10.69 -2.81
N ARG A 171 12.06 -11.22 -3.73
CA ARG A 171 12.85 -12.45 -3.47
C ARG A 171 13.81 -12.28 -2.29
N GLN A 172 14.52 -11.16 -2.21
CA GLN A 172 15.43 -10.87 -1.10
C GLN A 172 14.70 -10.77 0.24
N ALA A 173 13.46 -10.28 0.24
CA ALA A 173 12.60 -10.24 1.42
C ALA A 173 12.05 -11.60 1.84
N GLY A 174 12.08 -12.61 0.96
CA GLY A 174 11.63 -13.98 1.23
C GLY A 174 10.35 -14.40 0.53
N PHE A 175 9.78 -13.56 -0.35
CA PHE A 175 8.61 -13.94 -1.14
C PHE A 175 8.98 -14.92 -2.24
N THR A 176 8.10 -15.91 -2.47
CA THR A 176 8.24 -16.93 -3.53
C THR A 176 7.12 -16.85 -4.57
N HIS A 177 6.04 -16.15 -4.26
CA HIS A 177 4.86 -16.00 -5.12
C HIS A 177 4.38 -14.56 -5.13
N LEU A 178 3.70 -14.20 -6.21
CA LEU A 178 2.93 -12.96 -6.33
C LEU A 178 1.44 -13.29 -6.40
N ALA A 179 0.63 -12.42 -5.81
CA ALA A 179 -0.82 -12.48 -5.88
C ALA A 179 -1.31 -11.73 -7.11
N SER A 180 -2.33 -12.28 -7.76
CA SER A 180 -3.19 -11.64 -8.74
C SER A 180 -4.64 -11.86 -8.36
N PHE A 181 -5.54 -11.06 -8.90
CA PHE A 181 -6.95 -11.12 -8.53
C PHE A 181 -7.83 -11.22 -9.77
N GLN A 182 -8.89 -12.02 -9.67
CA GLN A 182 -9.95 -12.11 -10.66
C GLN A 182 -11.29 -12.29 -9.95
N GLU A 183 -12.24 -11.41 -10.21
CA GLU A 183 -13.59 -11.46 -9.60
C GLU A 183 -13.55 -11.60 -8.07
N GLY A 184 -12.69 -10.84 -7.41
CA GLY A 184 -12.47 -10.86 -5.96
C GLY A 184 -11.68 -12.06 -5.44
N ARG A 185 -11.21 -12.96 -6.30
CA ARG A 185 -10.48 -14.16 -5.88
C ARG A 185 -8.99 -13.97 -6.10
N MET A 186 -8.22 -14.27 -5.07
CA MET A 186 -6.75 -14.24 -5.13
C MET A 186 -6.21 -15.54 -5.73
N GLU A 187 -5.29 -15.42 -6.68
CA GLU A 187 -4.50 -16.50 -7.23
C GLU A 187 -3.01 -16.19 -7.02
N LEU A 188 -2.23 -17.23 -6.69
CA LEU A 188 -0.79 -17.09 -6.47
C LEU A 188 -0.01 -17.67 -7.64
N TYR A 189 0.96 -16.93 -8.12
CA TYR A 189 1.86 -17.32 -9.20
C TYR A 189 3.29 -17.30 -8.71
N PRO A 190 4.14 -18.25 -9.12
CA PRO A 190 5.56 -18.20 -8.79
C PRO A 190 6.19 -16.86 -9.16
N LEU A 191 6.99 -16.31 -8.29
CA LEU A 191 7.73 -15.07 -8.56
C LEU A 191 8.73 -15.35 -9.70
N PRO A 192 8.75 -14.55 -10.78
CA PRO A 192 9.63 -14.79 -11.93
C PRO A 192 11.09 -14.94 -11.53
N GLY A 193 11.78 -15.94 -12.09
CA GLY A 193 13.23 -16.17 -11.85
C GLY A 193 13.56 -17.03 -10.62
N ILE A 194 12.56 -17.75 -10.06
CA ILE A 194 12.79 -18.85 -9.09
C ILE A 194 12.82 -20.18 -9.84
#